data_3dd2282e4b2906710a8ae09cdca805c5
#
_entry.id   3dd2282e4b2906710a8ae09cdca805c5
#
_cell.length_a   1.000
_cell.length_b   1.000
_cell.length_c   1.000
_cell.angle_alpha   90.00
_cell.angle_beta   90.00
_cell.angle_gamma   90.00
#
_symmetry.space_group_name_H-M   'P 1'
#
loop_
_entity.id
_entity.type
_entity.pdbx_description
1 polymer ?
#
loop_
_entity_poly.entity_id
_entity_poly.type
_entity_poly.pdbx_seq_one_letter_code
_entity_poly.pdbx_strand_id
1 'polypeptide(L)'
;MTEASDNFIEIRGLTFHRGDRTIFKDIDITIPRGKVVGIMGPSGTGKTTLLRLIGRQLRPDSGQIFVDGQNLDLLSREELFRTRRKMGMLFQSGALFTDLSVFENVAFPLRIHTKLAEPMIRDIVFMKLEAVGLRGAWSLMPAELSGGMNRRVALARAIALDPAMVMYDEPFVGQDPIAMGVLVKLIRMLNDALNITSIVVSHDLHETASISDYLYLIADGEVIGQGEPDSLMNSNDSRVKQFMNGLSDGPVPFHYPAPDYKKALLDGGIG
;
A
#
# COMPACT_ATOMS: atom_id res chain seq x y z
N MET A 1 -3.60 4.51 32.50
CA MET A 1 -2.73 3.88 31.49
C MET A 1 -3.68 3.19 30.51
N THR A 2 -3.95 3.81 29.37
CA THR A 2 -4.70 3.14 28.29
C THR A 2 -3.85 1.97 27.80
N GLU A 3 -4.39 0.75 27.85
CA GLU A 3 -3.77 -0.40 27.20
C GLU A 3 -3.38 0.00 25.78
N ALA A 4 -2.12 -0.22 25.41
CA ALA A 4 -1.68 0.05 24.05
C ALA A 4 -2.52 -0.86 23.13
N SER A 5 -3.26 -0.28 22.22
CA SER A 5 -4.01 -1.05 21.22
C SER A 5 -3.03 -1.95 20.47
N ASP A 6 -3.36 -3.23 20.31
CA ASP A 6 -2.58 -4.18 19.52
C ASP A 6 -2.54 -3.76 18.03
N ASN A 7 -3.36 -2.79 17.66
CA ASN A 7 -3.42 -2.25 16.30
C ASN A 7 -2.45 -1.08 16.11
N PHE A 8 -1.74 -1.08 14.99
CA PHE A 8 -0.91 0.04 14.57
C PHE A 8 -1.75 1.11 13.86
N ILE A 9 -2.74 0.69 13.06
CA ILE A 9 -3.72 1.57 12.40
C ILE A 9 -5.12 1.16 12.82
N GLU A 10 -5.95 2.15 13.11
CA GLU A 10 -7.39 1.98 13.26
C GLU A 10 -8.11 3.06 12.45
N ILE A 11 -8.96 2.63 11.56
CA ILE A 11 -9.85 3.46 10.76
C ILE A 11 -11.26 3.18 11.23
N ARG A 12 -12.01 4.22 11.60
CA ARG A 12 -13.35 4.11 12.16
C ARG A 12 -14.32 5.02 11.42
N GLY A 13 -15.35 4.45 10.81
CA GLY A 13 -16.44 5.15 10.13
C GLY A 13 -15.96 6.06 9.00
N LEU A 14 -14.92 5.66 8.27
CA LEU A 14 -14.27 6.50 7.27
C LEU A 14 -15.15 6.72 6.06
N THR A 15 -15.49 7.98 5.79
CA THR A 15 -16.16 8.40 4.55
C THR A 15 -15.28 9.41 3.82
N PHE A 16 -15.14 9.23 2.50
CA PHE A 16 -14.34 10.13 1.68
C PHE A 16 -14.92 10.24 0.27
N HIS A 17 -15.04 11.48 -0.21
CA HIS A 17 -15.46 11.80 -1.57
C HIS A 17 -14.33 12.46 -2.36
N ARG A 18 -14.38 12.31 -3.67
CA ARG A 18 -13.52 13.04 -4.59
C ARG A 18 -14.41 13.74 -5.63
N GLY A 19 -14.69 15.02 -5.38
CA GLY A 19 -15.79 15.71 -6.06
C GLY A 19 -17.12 15.02 -5.70
N ASP A 20 -17.95 14.74 -6.69
CA ASP A 20 -19.25 14.09 -6.50
C ASP A 20 -19.15 12.55 -6.33
N ARG A 21 -17.96 11.98 -6.50
CA ARG A 21 -17.77 10.52 -6.42
C ARG A 21 -17.45 10.10 -4.99
N THR A 22 -18.28 9.24 -4.41
CA THR A 22 -17.97 8.53 -3.16
C THR A 22 -16.87 7.51 -3.41
N ILE A 23 -15.77 7.61 -2.67
CA ILE A 23 -14.64 6.66 -2.73
C ILE A 23 -14.75 5.66 -1.58
N PHE A 24 -15.07 6.14 -0.37
CA PHE A 24 -15.31 5.31 0.81
C PHE A 24 -16.57 5.76 1.50
N LYS A 25 -17.33 4.80 2.03
CA LYS A 25 -18.59 5.01 2.70
C LYS A 25 -18.61 4.21 4.00
N ASP A 26 -18.37 4.89 5.11
CA ASP A 26 -18.47 4.34 6.47
C ASP A 26 -17.65 3.05 6.65
N ILE A 27 -16.36 3.07 6.23
CA ILE A 27 -15.50 1.88 6.33
C ILE A 27 -14.73 1.83 7.63
N ASP A 28 -14.60 0.61 8.18
CA ASP A 28 -13.77 0.29 9.33
C ASP A 28 -12.64 -0.65 8.91
N ILE A 29 -11.38 -0.32 9.27
CA ILE A 29 -10.21 -1.14 8.98
C ILE A 29 -9.28 -1.11 10.19
N THR A 30 -8.75 -2.27 10.57
CA THR A 30 -7.73 -2.40 11.61
C THR A 30 -6.49 -3.08 11.06
N ILE A 31 -5.31 -2.56 11.40
CA ILE A 31 -4.01 -3.12 10.99
C ILE A 31 -3.24 -3.47 12.26
N PRO A 32 -3.14 -4.75 12.62
CA PRO A 32 -2.38 -5.19 13.79
C PRO A 32 -0.88 -4.91 13.63
N ARG A 33 -0.20 -4.68 14.76
CA ARG A 33 1.25 -4.45 14.78
C ARG A 33 2.02 -5.68 14.28
N GLY A 34 3.08 -5.43 13.51
CA GLY A 34 3.97 -6.47 13.01
C GLY A 34 3.36 -7.43 11.99
N LYS A 35 2.13 -7.17 11.53
CA LYS A 35 1.45 -8.00 10.55
C LYS A 35 1.55 -7.43 9.14
N VAL A 36 1.45 -8.31 8.15
CA VAL A 36 1.25 -7.94 6.74
C VAL A 36 -0.25 -7.97 6.45
N VAL A 37 -0.83 -6.82 6.15
CA VAL A 37 -2.24 -6.69 5.79
C VAL A 37 -2.37 -6.28 4.34
N GLY A 38 -3.03 -7.12 3.55
CA GLY A 38 -3.37 -6.81 2.16
C GLY A 38 -4.69 -6.05 2.05
N ILE A 39 -4.72 -5.00 1.26
CA ILE A 39 -5.93 -4.25 0.92
C ILE A 39 -6.14 -4.37 -0.59
N MET A 40 -7.15 -5.10 -0.98
CA MET A 40 -7.38 -5.52 -2.34
C MET A 40 -8.72 -5.00 -2.87
N GLY A 41 -8.88 -5.05 -4.18
CA GLY A 41 -10.11 -4.64 -4.85
C GLY A 41 -9.85 -4.22 -6.29
N PRO A 42 -10.89 -4.06 -7.11
CA PRO A 42 -10.79 -3.62 -8.49
C PRO A 42 -10.01 -2.31 -8.65
N SER A 43 -9.49 -2.04 -9.84
CA SER A 43 -8.84 -0.77 -10.15
C SER A 43 -9.81 0.40 -9.96
N GLY A 44 -9.32 1.50 -9.38
CA GLY A 44 -10.13 2.69 -9.15
C GLY A 44 -11.04 2.68 -7.91
N THR A 45 -10.95 1.65 -7.03
CA THR A 45 -11.72 1.58 -5.76
C THR A 45 -11.16 2.47 -4.64
N GLY A 46 -10.08 3.21 -4.90
CA GLY A 46 -9.53 4.16 -3.92
C GLY A 46 -8.38 3.62 -3.06
N LYS A 47 -7.81 2.46 -3.36
CA LYS A 47 -6.72 1.85 -2.57
C LYS A 47 -5.55 2.82 -2.29
N THR A 48 -4.98 3.45 -3.33
CA THR A 48 -3.97 4.51 -3.17
C THR A 48 -4.49 5.71 -2.36
N THR A 49 -5.78 6.04 -2.50
CA THR A 49 -6.41 7.11 -1.72
C THR A 49 -6.41 6.78 -0.24
N LEU A 50 -6.67 5.52 0.13
CA LEU A 50 -6.60 5.07 1.52
C LEU A 50 -5.19 5.26 2.12
N LEU A 51 -4.13 4.89 1.39
CA LEU A 51 -2.75 5.14 1.84
C LEU A 51 -2.48 6.64 2.04
N ARG A 52 -3.02 7.50 1.17
CA ARG A 52 -2.89 8.95 1.31
C ARG A 52 -3.66 9.52 2.51
N LEU A 53 -4.80 8.92 2.85
CA LEU A 53 -5.56 9.25 4.07
C LEU A 53 -4.80 8.81 5.31
N ILE A 54 -4.26 7.59 5.35
CA ILE A 54 -3.40 7.07 6.43
C ILE A 54 -2.15 7.96 6.61
N GLY A 55 -1.52 8.37 5.50
CA GLY A 55 -0.39 9.31 5.53
C GLY A 55 -0.80 10.77 5.80
N ARG A 56 -2.10 11.06 6.01
CA ARG A 56 -2.66 12.41 6.24
C ARG A 56 -2.30 13.40 5.13
N GLN A 57 -2.08 12.91 3.89
CA GLN A 57 -1.96 13.74 2.68
C GLN A 57 -3.34 14.23 2.22
N LEU A 58 -4.37 13.45 2.51
CA LEU A 58 -5.78 13.78 2.36
C LEU A 58 -6.45 13.75 3.74
N ARG A 59 -7.58 14.44 3.86
CA ARG A 59 -8.45 14.41 5.04
C ARG A 59 -9.74 13.69 4.68
N PRO A 60 -10.24 12.82 5.57
CA PRO A 60 -11.57 12.24 5.38
C PRO A 60 -12.66 13.33 5.54
N ASP A 61 -13.81 13.09 4.93
CA ASP A 61 -14.99 13.96 5.13
C ASP A 61 -15.64 13.68 6.48
N SER A 62 -15.63 12.40 6.89
CA SER A 62 -16.03 11.97 8.24
C SER A 62 -15.29 10.69 8.65
N GLY A 63 -15.42 10.31 9.93
CA GLY A 63 -14.69 9.21 10.52
C GLY A 63 -13.35 9.64 11.12
N GLN A 64 -12.57 8.68 11.59
CA GLN A 64 -11.32 8.93 12.30
C GLN A 64 -10.26 7.93 11.88
N ILE A 65 -9.00 8.39 11.83
CA ILE A 65 -7.84 7.53 11.56
C ILE A 65 -6.86 7.68 12.74
N PHE A 66 -6.57 6.56 13.36
CA PHE A 66 -5.58 6.47 14.43
C PHE A 66 -4.33 5.76 13.90
N VAL A 67 -3.18 6.29 14.25
CA VAL A 67 -1.87 5.69 13.97
C VAL A 67 -1.10 5.63 15.28
N ASP A 68 -0.64 4.45 15.66
CA ASP A 68 0.09 4.23 16.92
C ASP A 68 -0.69 4.81 18.12
N GLY A 69 -2.03 4.61 18.14
CA GLY A 69 -2.95 5.12 19.15
C GLY A 69 -3.26 6.62 19.08
N GLN A 70 -2.68 7.36 18.13
CA GLN A 70 -2.87 8.81 17.99
C GLN A 70 -3.87 9.14 16.89
N ASN A 71 -4.92 9.90 17.21
CA ASN A 71 -5.86 10.39 16.20
C ASN A 71 -5.16 11.43 15.32
N LEU A 72 -5.05 11.15 14.01
CA LEU A 72 -4.34 12.01 13.06
C LEU A 72 -4.95 13.41 12.91
N ASP A 73 -6.25 13.55 13.17
CA ASP A 73 -6.93 14.85 13.03
C ASP A 73 -6.62 15.82 14.15
N LEU A 74 -6.21 15.29 15.30
CA LEU A 74 -5.86 16.07 16.49
C LEU A 74 -4.38 16.45 16.58
N LEU A 75 -3.53 15.87 15.68
CA LEU A 75 -2.10 16.13 15.72
C LEU A 75 -1.75 17.52 15.23
N SER A 76 -0.87 18.19 15.97
CA SER A 76 -0.17 19.36 15.48
C SER A 76 0.71 19.02 14.27
N ARG A 77 1.14 20.02 13.52
CA ARG A 77 2.02 19.85 12.37
C ARG A 77 3.31 19.08 12.73
N GLU A 78 3.90 19.41 13.87
CA GLU A 78 5.15 18.78 14.32
C GLU A 78 4.93 17.30 14.71
N GLU A 79 3.85 16.99 15.42
CA GLU A 79 3.48 15.60 15.76
C GLU A 79 3.18 14.78 14.53
N LEU A 80 2.48 15.36 13.55
CA LEU A 80 2.21 14.69 12.27
C LEU A 80 3.51 14.38 11.52
N PHE A 81 4.49 15.29 11.50
CA PHE A 81 5.80 15.01 10.92
C PHE A 81 6.53 13.90 11.66
N ARG A 82 6.48 13.87 12.99
CA ARG A 82 7.05 12.76 13.79
C ARG A 82 6.37 11.42 13.49
N THR A 83 5.05 11.42 13.37
CA THR A 83 4.28 10.22 13.02
C THR A 83 4.65 9.71 11.62
N ARG A 84 4.72 10.61 10.61
CA ARG A 84 5.13 10.25 9.24
C ARG A 84 6.55 9.67 9.14
N ARG A 85 7.48 10.09 10.01
CA ARG A 85 8.83 9.50 10.05
C ARG A 85 8.84 8.03 10.46
N LYS A 86 7.79 7.56 11.14
CA LYS A 86 7.60 6.13 11.49
C LYS A 86 6.98 5.32 10.35
N MET A 87 6.64 5.96 9.22
CA MET A 87 5.98 5.34 8.07
C MET A 87 6.90 5.39 6.85
N GLY A 88 7.27 4.23 6.32
CA GLY A 88 7.88 4.11 5.00
C GLY A 88 6.80 4.01 3.92
N MET A 89 7.14 4.40 2.69
CA MET A 89 6.23 4.24 1.54
C MET A 89 6.99 3.83 0.30
N LEU A 90 6.55 2.72 -0.31
CA LEU A 90 6.94 2.30 -1.64
C LEU A 90 5.83 2.66 -2.62
N PHE A 91 6.12 3.62 -3.50
CA PHE A 91 5.20 4.06 -4.55
C PHE A 91 5.21 3.12 -5.75
N GLN A 92 4.12 3.06 -6.49
CA GLN A 92 3.96 2.24 -7.69
C GLN A 92 5.07 2.45 -8.74
N SER A 93 5.55 3.67 -8.93
CA SER A 93 6.67 3.99 -9.85
C SER A 93 8.05 3.85 -9.21
N GLY A 94 8.15 3.47 -7.91
CA GLY A 94 9.37 3.59 -7.10
C GLY A 94 9.68 5.03 -6.71
N ALA A 95 9.35 6.01 -7.55
CA ALA A 95 9.53 7.45 -7.33
C ALA A 95 10.94 7.82 -6.84
N LEU A 96 11.99 7.23 -7.44
CA LEU A 96 13.37 7.62 -7.17
C LEU A 96 13.65 9.02 -7.71
N PHE A 97 14.51 9.75 -7.02
CA PHE A 97 15.08 10.99 -7.54
C PHE A 97 16.01 10.64 -8.71
N THR A 98 15.68 11.10 -9.89
CA THR A 98 16.33 10.69 -11.14
C THR A 98 17.74 11.26 -11.32
N ASP A 99 18.04 12.34 -10.62
CA ASP A 99 19.31 13.06 -10.57
C ASP A 99 20.23 12.66 -9.41
N LEU A 100 19.78 11.68 -8.60
CA LEU A 100 20.54 11.11 -7.49
C LEU A 100 20.89 9.65 -7.75
N SER A 101 22.09 9.23 -7.40
CA SER A 101 22.51 7.82 -7.47
C SER A 101 21.65 6.93 -6.55
N VAL A 102 21.80 5.62 -6.69
CA VAL A 102 21.20 4.63 -5.78
C VAL A 102 21.57 4.93 -4.33
N PHE A 103 22.84 5.18 -4.06
CA PHE A 103 23.34 5.54 -2.73
C PHE A 103 22.63 6.80 -2.20
N GLU A 104 22.62 7.86 -3.00
CA GLU A 104 22.04 9.14 -2.61
C GLU A 104 20.52 9.05 -2.37
N ASN A 105 19.81 8.26 -3.18
CA ASN A 105 18.39 8.00 -2.96
C ASN A 105 18.12 7.39 -1.58
N VAL A 106 18.92 6.42 -1.15
CA VAL A 106 18.75 5.77 0.16
C VAL A 106 19.29 6.64 1.30
N ALA A 107 20.35 7.41 1.08
CA ALA A 107 20.92 8.34 2.06
C ALA A 107 20.03 9.56 2.34
N PHE A 108 19.24 9.97 1.34
CA PHE A 108 18.44 11.20 1.39
C PHE A 108 17.57 11.33 2.66
N PRO A 109 16.70 10.35 3.01
CA PRO A 109 15.90 10.45 4.23
C PRO A 109 16.75 10.49 5.50
N LEU A 110 17.91 9.82 5.54
CA LEU A 110 18.80 9.84 6.69
C LEU A 110 19.39 11.24 6.92
N ARG A 111 19.88 11.90 5.85
CA ARG A 111 20.43 13.27 5.95
C ARG A 111 19.39 14.30 6.36
N ILE A 112 18.15 14.17 5.86
CA ILE A 112 17.08 15.13 6.15
C ILE A 112 16.51 14.95 7.56
N HIS A 113 16.40 13.71 8.05
CA HIS A 113 15.67 13.41 9.27
C HIS A 113 16.54 13.02 10.47
N THR A 114 17.86 12.92 10.30
CA THR A 114 18.79 12.58 11.38
C THR A 114 19.94 13.58 11.47
N LYS A 115 20.74 13.46 12.53
CA LYS A 115 22.00 14.20 12.72
C LYS A 115 23.20 13.26 12.66
N LEU A 116 23.08 12.13 11.95
CA LEU A 116 24.13 11.14 11.82
C LEU A 116 25.30 11.70 11.00
N ALA A 117 26.52 11.33 11.38
CA ALA A 117 27.71 11.64 10.58
C ALA A 117 27.72 10.82 9.28
N GLU A 118 28.31 11.37 8.21
CA GLU A 118 28.34 10.72 6.88
C GLU A 118 28.90 9.28 6.90
N PRO A 119 29.95 8.92 7.68
CA PRO A 119 30.38 7.53 7.77
C PRO A 119 29.29 6.57 8.28
N MET A 120 28.46 7.01 9.25
CA MET A 120 27.34 6.21 9.76
C MET A 120 26.23 6.09 8.72
N ILE A 121 25.90 7.19 8.02
CA ILE A 121 24.93 7.18 6.91
C ILE A 121 25.39 6.19 5.85
N ARG A 122 26.64 6.22 5.44
CA ARG A 122 27.23 5.28 4.49
C ARG A 122 26.99 3.83 4.90
N ASP A 123 27.32 3.49 6.14
CA ASP A 123 27.22 2.13 6.64
C ASP A 123 25.75 1.65 6.69
N ILE A 124 24.81 2.53 7.11
CA ILE A 124 23.38 2.25 7.07
C ILE A 124 22.91 2.04 5.63
N VAL A 125 23.29 2.92 4.69
CA VAL A 125 22.91 2.78 3.28
C VAL A 125 23.36 1.45 2.71
N PHE A 126 24.61 1.05 2.92
CA PHE A 126 25.11 -0.23 2.44
C PHE A 126 24.38 -1.41 3.08
N MET A 127 24.05 -1.34 4.37
CA MET A 127 23.25 -2.36 5.04
C MET A 127 21.84 -2.47 4.42
N LYS A 128 21.17 -1.34 4.13
CA LYS A 128 19.84 -1.34 3.49
C LYS A 128 19.89 -1.84 2.04
N LEU A 129 20.91 -1.47 1.29
CA LEU A 129 21.14 -1.97 -0.06
C LEU A 129 21.48 -3.46 -0.09
N GLU A 130 22.22 -3.96 0.90
CA GLU A 130 22.48 -5.40 1.06
C GLU A 130 21.19 -6.15 1.32
N ALA A 131 20.32 -5.65 2.21
CA ALA A 131 19.04 -6.27 2.54
C ALA A 131 18.12 -6.46 1.30
N VAL A 132 18.24 -5.60 0.29
CA VAL A 132 17.49 -5.71 -0.97
C VAL A 132 18.33 -6.31 -2.12
N GLY A 133 19.54 -6.78 -1.84
CA GLY A 133 20.45 -7.42 -2.80
C GLY A 133 21.02 -6.48 -3.86
N LEU A 134 21.20 -5.20 -3.54
CA LEU A 134 21.67 -4.17 -4.49
C LEU A 134 22.91 -3.39 -4.00
N ARG A 135 23.67 -3.91 -3.01
CA ARG A 135 24.87 -3.23 -2.52
C ARG A 135 25.87 -2.90 -3.64
N GLY A 136 26.04 -3.82 -4.61
CA GLY A 136 26.96 -3.60 -5.73
C GLY A 136 26.51 -2.55 -6.74
N ALA A 137 25.23 -2.12 -6.69
CA ALA A 137 24.67 -1.13 -7.59
C ALA A 137 24.66 0.30 -7.01
N TRP A 138 25.32 0.54 -5.89
CA TRP A 138 25.23 1.78 -5.11
C TRP A 138 25.55 3.07 -5.89
N SER A 139 26.45 3.00 -6.88
CA SER A 139 26.89 4.13 -7.70
C SER A 139 26.05 4.37 -8.96
N LEU A 140 25.16 3.43 -9.31
CA LEU A 140 24.34 3.54 -10.50
C LEU A 140 23.30 4.66 -10.36
N MET A 141 22.90 5.24 -11.50
CA MET A 141 21.79 6.18 -11.60
C MET A 141 20.48 5.42 -11.85
N PRO A 142 19.32 5.97 -11.47
CA PRO A 142 18.02 5.33 -11.72
C PRO A 142 17.77 4.92 -13.17
N ALA A 143 18.29 5.67 -14.14
CA ALA A 143 18.19 5.37 -15.57
C ALA A 143 18.94 4.08 -15.98
N GLU A 144 19.90 3.62 -15.17
CA GLU A 144 20.69 2.43 -15.44
C GLU A 144 20.08 1.17 -14.76
N LEU A 145 18.98 1.33 -14.02
CA LEU A 145 18.33 0.26 -13.28
C LEU A 145 17.25 -0.43 -14.11
N SER A 146 17.13 -1.76 -13.97
CA SER A 146 15.91 -2.44 -14.38
C SER A 146 14.71 -2.02 -13.52
N GLY A 147 13.47 -2.26 -13.99
CA GLY A 147 12.26 -1.95 -13.20
C GLY A 147 12.25 -2.62 -11.83
N GLY A 148 12.69 -3.89 -11.75
CA GLY A 148 12.81 -4.62 -10.49
C GLY A 148 13.90 -4.05 -9.58
N MET A 149 15.04 -3.63 -10.13
CA MET A 149 16.09 -2.95 -9.34
C MET A 149 15.59 -1.62 -8.80
N ASN A 150 14.92 -0.83 -9.63
CA ASN A 150 14.34 0.46 -9.23
C ASN A 150 13.41 0.32 -8.01
N ARG A 151 12.50 -0.68 -8.04
CA ARG A 151 11.60 -0.97 -6.91
C ARG A 151 12.35 -1.37 -5.66
N ARG A 152 13.39 -2.19 -5.77
CA ARG A 152 14.20 -2.62 -4.62
C ARG A 152 15.01 -1.47 -4.02
N VAL A 153 15.53 -0.55 -4.81
CA VAL A 153 16.16 0.69 -4.30
C VAL A 153 15.14 1.57 -3.58
N ALA A 154 13.94 1.72 -4.15
CA ALA A 154 12.86 2.47 -3.52
C ALA A 154 12.42 1.84 -2.19
N LEU A 155 12.43 0.50 -2.10
CA LEU A 155 12.21 -0.22 -0.85
C LEU A 155 13.33 0.05 0.16
N ALA A 156 14.60 -0.02 -0.23
CA ALA A 156 15.72 0.31 0.64
C ALA A 156 15.61 1.74 1.19
N ARG A 157 15.19 2.70 0.35
CA ARG A 157 14.91 4.08 0.77
C ARG A 157 13.75 4.15 1.76
N ALA A 158 12.65 3.41 1.51
CA ALA A 158 11.48 3.40 2.38
C ALA A 158 11.78 2.89 3.80
N ILE A 159 12.74 1.94 3.92
CA ILE A 159 13.16 1.37 5.21
C ILE A 159 14.42 2.02 5.79
N ALA A 160 14.94 3.09 5.19
CA ALA A 160 16.21 3.71 5.63
C ALA A 160 16.17 4.25 7.05
N LEU A 161 15.02 4.76 7.49
CA LEU A 161 14.80 5.32 8.84
C LEU A 161 14.33 4.29 9.88
N ASP A 162 14.37 3.00 9.60
CA ASP A 162 13.79 1.94 10.44
C ASP A 162 12.34 2.25 10.84
N PRO A 163 11.43 2.41 9.87
CA PRO A 163 10.05 2.77 10.17
C PRO A 163 9.32 1.64 10.91
N ALA A 164 8.34 2.01 11.73
CA ALA A 164 7.47 1.04 12.40
C ALA A 164 6.44 0.41 11.44
N MET A 165 6.19 1.08 10.30
CA MET A 165 5.27 0.62 9.27
C MET A 165 5.79 0.96 7.87
N VAL A 166 5.50 0.07 6.90
CA VAL A 166 5.71 0.35 5.47
C VAL A 166 4.40 0.15 4.72
N MET A 167 4.07 1.13 3.90
CA MET A 167 2.96 1.09 2.96
C MET A 167 3.49 0.79 1.55
N TYR A 168 2.89 -0.17 0.88
CA TYR A 168 3.24 -0.59 -0.47
C TYR A 168 2.06 -0.30 -1.41
N ASP A 169 2.25 0.63 -2.34
CA ASP A 169 1.23 1.02 -3.32
C ASP A 169 1.49 0.32 -4.64
N GLU A 170 0.69 -0.71 -4.96
CA GLU A 170 0.77 -1.55 -6.16
C GLU A 170 2.21 -2.02 -6.45
N PRO A 171 2.88 -2.71 -5.50
CA PRO A 171 4.30 -3.02 -5.60
C PRO A 171 4.63 -3.99 -6.74
N PHE A 172 3.69 -4.81 -7.19
CA PHE A 172 3.92 -5.89 -8.14
C PHE A 172 3.68 -5.49 -9.61
N VAL A 173 2.96 -4.39 -9.85
CA VAL A 173 2.57 -3.94 -11.18
C VAL A 173 3.78 -3.69 -12.08
N GLY A 174 3.76 -4.27 -13.29
CA GLY A 174 4.79 -4.06 -14.31
C GLY A 174 6.13 -4.74 -14.00
N GLN A 175 6.15 -5.71 -13.09
CA GLN A 175 7.33 -6.54 -12.82
C GLN A 175 7.27 -7.82 -13.67
N ASP A 176 8.44 -8.29 -14.08
CA ASP A 176 8.56 -9.66 -14.58
C ASP A 176 8.37 -10.67 -13.43
N PRO A 177 8.01 -11.94 -13.73
CA PRO A 177 7.71 -12.93 -12.69
C PRO A 177 8.84 -13.18 -11.69
N ILE A 178 10.11 -13.06 -12.11
CA ILE A 178 11.27 -13.28 -11.22
C ILE A 178 11.42 -12.09 -10.28
N ALA A 179 11.39 -10.87 -10.81
CA ALA A 179 11.47 -9.64 -10.01
C ALA A 179 10.31 -9.53 -9.02
N MET A 180 9.10 -9.93 -9.44
CA MET A 180 7.91 -10.00 -8.59
C MET A 180 8.10 -10.99 -7.43
N GLY A 181 8.53 -12.22 -7.71
CA GLY A 181 8.81 -13.23 -6.67
C GLY A 181 9.88 -12.77 -5.67
N VAL A 182 10.93 -12.06 -6.14
CA VAL A 182 11.94 -11.46 -5.26
C VAL A 182 11.31 -10.40 -4.35
N LEU A 183 10.44 -9.53 -4.88
CA LEU A 183 9.82 -8.48 -4.08
C LEU A 183 8.83 -9.03 -3.05
N VAL A 184 8.03 -10.04 -3.42
CA VAL A 184 7.14 -10.80 -2.52
C VAL A 184 7.95 -11.34 -1.34
N LYS A 185 9.06 -12.04 -1.62
CA LYS A 185 9.94 -12.58 -0.59
C LYS A 185 10.56 -11.50 0.29
N LEU A 186 11.00 -10.38 -0.30
CA LEU A 186 11.60 -9.27 0.44
C LEU A 186 10.60 -8.62 1.41
N ILE A 187 9.35 -8.38 0.98
CA ILE A 187 8.31 -7.79 1.85
C ILE A 187 8.10 -8.67 3.08
N ARG A 188 7.93 -10.00 2.89
CA ARG A 188 7.72 -10.93 4.00
C ARG A 188 8.96 -11.00 4.90
N MET A 189 10.14 -11.16 4.31
CA MET A 189 11.40 -11.25 5.05
C MET A 189 11.66 -10.00 5.92
N LEU A 190 11.41 -8.80 5.38
CA LEU A 190 11.58 -7.55 6.13
C LEU A 190 10.56 -7.43 7.27
N ASN A 191 9.31 -7.85 7.04
CA ASN A 191 8.30 -7.88 8.08
C ASN A 191 8.71 -8.82 9.21
N ASP A 192 9.13 -10.05 8.90
CA ASP A 192 9.53 -11.05 9.90
C ASP A 192 10.80 -10.65 10.66
N ALA A 193 11.80 -10.12 9.95
CA ALA A 193 13.10 -9.79 10.56
C ALA A 193 13.07 -8.52 11.41
N LEU A 194 12.28 -7.53 11.02
CA LEU A 194 12.25 -6.20 11.64
C LEU A 194 10.97 -5.93 12.43
N ASN A 195 10.02 -6.88 12.44
CA ASN A 195 8.69 -6.73 13.03
C ASN A 195 7.95 -5.46 12.56
N ILE A 196 8.13 -5.11 11.27
CA ILE A 196 7.51 -3.94 10.65
C ILE A 196 6.05 -4.26 10.34
N THR A 197 5.13 -3.36 10.69
CA THR A 197 3.74 -3.44 10.19
C THR A 197 3.74 -3.13 8.69
N SER A 198 3.11 -3.96 7.87
CA SER A 198 3.09 -3.81 6.41
C SER A 198 1.67 -3.70 5.88
N ILE A 199 1.40 -2.68 5.07
CA ILE A 199 0.14 -2.54 4.32
C ILE A 199 0.45 -2.69 2.84
N VAL A 200 -0.08 -3.72 2.20
CA VAL A 200 0.10 -3.97 0.77
C VAL A 200 -1.20 -3.69 0.05
N VAL A 201 -1.22 -2.62 -0.73
CA VAL A 201 -2.35 -2.29 -1.60
C VAL A 201 -2.06 -2.86 -2.98
N SER A 202 -2.89 -3.75 -3.47
CA SER A 202 -2.70 -4.37 -4.78
C SER A 202 -4.01 -4.90 -5.38
N HIS A 203 -4.00 -5.15 -6.68
CA HIS A 203 -4.98 -5.97 -7.39
C HIS A 203 -4.40 -7.34 -7.79
N ASP A 204 -3.10 -7.56 -7.57
CA ASP A 204 -2.43 -8.85 -7.79
C ASP A 204 -2.76 -9.79 -6.64
N LEU A 205 -3.77 -10.64 -6.87
CA LEU A 205 -4.38 -11.47 -5.85
C LEU A 205 -3.41 -12.48 -5.25
N HIS A 206 -2.77 -13.26 -6.13
CA HIS A 206 -1.97 -14.40 -5.72
C HIS A 206 -0.77 -13.98 -4.87
N GLU A 207 -0.05 -12.97 -5.32
CA GLU A 207 1.13 -12.43 -4.66
C GLU A 207 0.78 -11.82 -3.31
N THR A 208 -0.29 -11.00 -3.28
CA THR A 208 -0.72 -10.33 -2.05
C THR A 208 -1.21 -11.33 -1.02
N ALA A 209 -2.05 -12.31 -1.42
CA ALA A 209 -2.55 -13.34 -0.53
C ALA A 209 -1.42 -14.21 0.05
N SER A 210 -0.39 -14.52 -0.75
CA SER A 210 0.73 -15.38 -0.33
C SER A 210 1.58 -14.82 0.81
N ILE A 211 1.59 -13.51 1.00
CA ILE A 211 2.39 -12.84 2.03
C ILE A 211 1.58 -12.20 3.16
N SER A 212 0.25 -12.11 3.00
CA SER A 212 -0.60 -11.43 3.96
C SER A 212 -1.04 -12.33 5.10
N ASP A 213 -1.00 -11.79 6.32
CA ASP A 213 -1.62 -12.42 7.49
C ASP A 213 -3.15 -12.17 7.50
N TYR A 214 -3.60 -11.07 6.87
CA TYR A 214 -5.00 -10.67 6.81
C TYR A 214 -5.28 -9.86 5.54
N LEU A 215 -6.48 -9.98 5.01
CA LEU A 215 -6.92 -9.27 3.81
C LEU A 215 -8.19 -8.46 4.06
N TYR A 216 -8.27 -7.29 3.44
CA TYR A 216 -9.48 -6.51 3.24
C TYR A 216 -9.77 -6.43 1.74
N LEU A 217 -11.01 -6.72 1.36
CA LEU A 217 -11.50 -6.54 -0.01
C LEU A 217 -12.41 -5.31 -0.06
N ILE A 218 -12.05 -4.33 -0.88
CA ILE A 218 -12.79 -3.07 -1.02
C ILE A 218 -13.40 -3.01 -2.42
N ALA A 219 -14.71 -2.84 -2.49
CA ALA A 219 -15.43 -2.55 -3.72
C ALA A 219 -16.61 -1.61 -3.42
N ASP A 220 -16.98 -0.79 -4.39
CA ASP A 220 -18.13 0.14 -4.31
C ASP A 220 -18.12 1.07 -3.07
N GLY A 221 -16.91 1.37 -2.57
CA GLY A 221 -16.72 2.23 -1.41
C GLY A 221 -16.90 1.53 -0.06
N GLU A 222 -17.08 0.22 -0.03
CA GLU A 222 -17.34 -0.58 1.16
C GLU A 222 -16.28 -1.70 1.31
N VAL A 223 -16.10 -2.21 2.52
CA VAL A 223 -15.39 -3.46 2.78
C VAL A 223 -16.35 -4.61 2.52
N ILE A 224 -16.17 -5.31 1.39
CA ILE A 224 -17.04 -6.42 0.97
C ILE A 224 -16.62 -7.77 1.56
N GLY A 225 -15.41 -7.85 2.08
CA GLY A 225 -14.89 -9.07 2.71
C GLY A 225 -13.62 -8.78 3.49
N GLN A 226 -13.40 -9.51 4.56
CA GLN A 226 -12.19 -9.41 5.36
C GLN A 226 -11.92 -10.74 6.08
N GLY A 227 -10.66 -11.07 6.28
CA GLY A 227 -10.25 -12.31 6.94
C GLY A 227 -8.87 -12.79 6.54
N GLU A 228 -8.50 -13.95 7.03
CA GLU A 228 -7.30 -14.66 6.56
C GLU A 228 -7.47 -15.03 5.07
N PRO A 229 -6.37 -15.06 4.28
CA PRO A 229 -6.42 -15.36 2.85
C PRO A 229 -7.22 -16.63 2.50
N ASP A 230 -6.97 -17.72 3.20
CA ASP A 230 -7.64 -19.01 2.95
C ASP A 230 -9.16 -18.95 3.24
N SER A 231 -9.56 -18.17 4.22
CA SER A 231 -10.98 -17.96 4.55
C SER A 231 -11.70 -17.21 3.44
N LEU A 232 -11.05 -16.18 2.85
CA LEU A 232 -11.63 -15.43 1.74
C LEU A 232 -11.66 -16.21 0.43
N MET A 233 -10.63 -17.03 0.16
CA MET A 233 -10.61 -17.93 -1.01
C MET A 233 -11.78 -18.92 -1.00
N ASN A 234 -12.22 -19.36 0.19
CA ASN A 234 -13.32 -20.30 0.38
C ASN A 234 -14.65 -19.60 0.71
N SER A 235 -14.75 -18.29 0.55
CA SER A 235 -15.96 -17.51 0.87
C SER A 235 -17.14 -17.92 -0.01
N ASN A 236 -18.34 -17.92 0.59
CA ASN A 236 -19.61 -18.11 -0.12
C ASN A 236 -20.22 -16.79 -0.61
N ASP A 237 -19.70 -15.62 -0.19
CA ASP A 237 -20.16 -14.35 -0.70
C ASP A 237 -19.83 -14.23 -2.19
N SER A 238 -20.82 -13.91 -3.01
CA SER A 238 -20.67 -13.90 -4.47
C SER A 238 -19.72 -12.82 -4.97
N ARG A 239 -19.61 -11.67 -4.31
CA ARG A 239 -18.69 -10.58 -4.66
C ARG A 239 -17.26 -10.94 -4.31
N VAL A 240 -17.07 -11.50 -3.11
CA VAL A 240 -15.77 -12.02 -2.63
C VAL A 240 -15.30 -13.13 -3.57
N LYS A 241 -16.17 -14.11 -3.86
CA LYS A 241 -15.87 -15.24 -4.73
C LYS A 241 -15.51 -14.80 -6.15
N GLN A 242 -16.26 -13.85 -6.73
CA GLN A 242 -15.95 -13.31 -8.05
C GLN A 242 -14.56 -12.70 -8.08
N PHE A 243 -14.22 -11.85 -7.09
CA PHE A 243 -12.92 -11.18 -7.03
C PHE A 243 -11.78 -12.17 -6.76
N MET A 244 -11.91 -13.01 -5.73
CA MET A 244 -10.87 -13.95 -5.31
C MET A 244 -10.56 -15.02 -6.36
N ASN A 245 -11.50 -15.37 -7.22
CA ASN A 245 -11.31 -16.37 -8.28
C ASN A 245 -11.20 -15.76 -9.68
N GLY A 246 -11.24 -14.43 -9.82
CA GLY A 246 -11.15 -13.76 -11.13
C GLY A 246 -12.27 -14.14 -12.08
N LEU A 247 -13.51 -14.36 -11.57
CA LEU A 247 -14.62 -14.81 -12.40
C LEU A 247 -15.16 -13.66 -13.27
N SER A 248 -15.38 -13.93 -14.55
CA SER A 248 -15.99 -12.99 -15.50
C SER A 248 -17.45 -12.67 -15.16
N ASP A 249 -18.15 -13.68 -14.65
CA ASP A 249 -19.58 -13.60 -14.30
C ASP A 249 -19.74 -13.47 -12.79
N GLY A 250 -20.58 -12.52 -12.38
CA GLY A 250 -20.86 -12.27 -10.95
C GLY A 250 -21.52 -10.91 -10.70
N PRO A 251 -21.63 -10.51 -9.43
CA PRO A 251 -22.28 -9.25 -9.05
C PRO A 251 -21.62 -7.99 -9.62
N VAL A 252 -20.29 -8.02 -9.89
CA VAL A 252 -19.60 -6.94 -10.60
C VAL A 252 -19.83 -7.14 -12.09
N PRO A 253 -20.64 -6.28 -12.76
CA PRO A 253 -21.02 -6.49 -14.15
C PRO A 253 -19.84 -6.26 -15.08
N PHE A 254 -19.71 -7.09 -16.13
CA PHE A 254 -18.77 -6.87 -17.22
C PHE A 254 -19.12 -5.62 -18.04
N HIS A 255 -20.40 -5.36 -18.25
CA HIS A 255 -20.89 -4.24 -19.02
C HIS A 255 -21.05 -2.98 -18.18
N TYR A 256 -20.58 -1.86 -18.70
CA TYR A 256 -20.94 -0.56 -18.15
C TYR A 256 -22.47 -0.37 -18.27
N PRO A 257 -23.15 0.15 -17.24
CA PRO A 257 -24.61 0.31 -17.27
C PRO A 257 -25.08 1.09 -18.49
N ALA A 258 -25.94 0.47 -19.26
CA ALA A 258 -26.56 1.05 -20.46
C ALA A 258 -28.00 0.57 -20.58
N PRO A 259 -28.86 1.29 -21.28
CA PRO A 259 -30.18 0.79 -21.66
C PRO A 259 -30.09 -0.52 -22.45
N ASP A 260 -31.18 -1.34 -22.40
CA ASP A 260 -31.22 -2.58 -23.17
C ASP A 260 -30.88 -2.32 -24.64
N TYR A 261 -29.85 -3.04 -25.16
CA TYR A 261 -29.32 -2.80 -26.51
C TYR A 261 -30.35 -2.97 -27.62
N LYS A 262 -31.23 -3.98 -27.50
CA LYS A 262 -32.29 -4.22 -28.48
C LYS A 262 -33.31 -3.09 -28.47
N LYS A 263 -33.68 -2.62 -27.27
CA LYS A 263 -34.61 -1.50 -27.10
C LYS A 263 -34.02 -0.20 -27.64
N ALA A 264 -32.74 0.09 -27.33
CA ALA A 264 -32.06 1.27 -27.84
C ALA A 264 -31.92 1.25 -29.37
N LEU A 265 -31.70 0.08 -29.99
CA LEU A 265 -31.67 -0.07 -31.44
C LEU A 265 -33.03 0.14 -32.11
N LEU A 266 -34.13 -0.37 -31.49
CA LEU A 266 -35.47 -0.27 -32.05
C LEU A 266 -36.08 1.10 -31.85
N ASP A 267 -35.80 1.79 -30.77
CA ASP A 267 -36.30 3.12 -30.43
C ASP A 267 -35.56 4.27 -31.14
N GLY A 268 -34.50 3.95 -31.98
CA GLY A 268 -33.82 4.92 -32.83
C GLY A 268 -33.01 5.99 -32.08
N GLY A 269 -32.70 5.77 -30.80
CA GLY A 269 -32.11 6.78 -29.93
C GLY A 269 -30.79 6.36 -29.29
N ILE A 270 -29.66 6.56 -29.98
CA ILE A 270 -28.40 6.90 -29.32
C ILE A 270 -28.27 8.41 -29.47
N GLY A 271 -28.76 9.15 -28.46
CA GLY A 271 -28.57 10.57 -28.30
C GLY A 271 -27.68 10.82 -27.10
#